data_1828c64a8cf38fd86bee6aad3f1d1834
#
_entry.id   1828c64a8cf38fd86bee6aad3f1d1834
#
_cell.length_a   1.000
_cell.length_b   1.000
_cell.length_c   1.000
_cell.angle_alpha   90.00
_cell.angle_beta   90.00
_cell.angle_gamma   90.00
#
_symmetry.space_group_name_H-M   'P 1'
#
loop_
_entity.id
_entity.type
_entity.pdbx_description
1 polymer ?
#
loop_
_entity_poly.entity_id
_entity_poly.type
_entity_poly.pdbx_seq_one_letter_code
_entity_poly.pdbx_strand_id
1 'polypeptide(L)'
;MKITDLKPTIVWKFFHQVTQVPRPSKKEGKMIEFLESFAKEYKIAIKKDEAGNLLMSKPATPGMEDRPVVVLQSHMDMVCEKNNGTKHDFDNDPIETIVDGEWLRANGTTLGADNGIGVAAELALLASDDIQHGPIECLFTVDEETGLTGAKALKEGFMTGDILLNLDSEDEGEIFMGCAGGKDTQATFHYEPVPTSDKMQYFRIDVKGLNGGHSGGEIHKGLGNANKILVRFLFLLKKKYDFVLCSIDGGNLRNAIAREAHAVIGLHPENKEDVRILLNHFAADVENELKHVDPSVQLAMESTDRPEYHIDNATAEKLIYALHACPHGVIGMSHDIEGLVETSTNLASIKMKEGNTILIGTSQRSSIDSCKIAIANTVASTFLLAGADVKHGDGYPGWAPNPDSKILKIAQETYKRLFNKDAKIMAIHAGLECGLFLEKYPKLDMISFGPTLRDVHSPNERIEIATVGLWWSHLLELLKSIPAK
;
A
#
# COMPACT_ATOMS: atom_id res chain seq x y z
N MET A 1 -20.52 -26.77 5.79
CA MET A 1 -19.51 -27.23 4.80
C MET A 1 -18.15 -26.98 5.39
N LYS A 2 -17.21 -27.90 5.29
CA LYS A 2 -15.82 -27.68 5.76
C LYS A 2 -15.01 -27.08 4.63
N ILE A 3 -13.96 -26.33 4.96
CA ILE A 3 -13.04 -25.77 3.96
C ILE A 3 -12.44 -26.85 3.03
N THR A 4 -12.19 -28.04 3.57
CA THR A 4 -11.66 -29.20 2.82
C THR A 4 -12.65 -29.82 1.81
N ASP A 5 -13.94 -29.46 1.86
CA ASP A 5 -14.97 -29.93 0.93
C ASP A 5 -15.07 -29.01 -0.30
N LEU A 6 -14.44 -27.83 -0.27
CA LEU A 6 -14.45 -26.82 -1.32
C LEU A 6 -13.66 -27.27 -2.56
N LYS A 7 -13.93 -26.66 -3.71
CA LYS A 7 -13.26 -26.95 -4.99
C LYS A 7 -12.46 -25.72 -5.46
N PRO A 8 -11.24 -25.91 -5.96
CA PRO A 8 -10.48 -27.17 -6.17
C PRO A 8 -9.95 -27.73 -4.84
N THR A 9 -10.23 -29.02 -4.59
CA THR A 9 -9.96 -29.65 -3.29
C THR A 9 -8.49 -29.55 -2.86
N ILE A 10 -7.56 -29.64 -3.82
CA ILE A 10 -6.13 -29.62 -3.51
C ILE A 10 -5.67 -28.25 -3.00
N VAL A 11 -6.13 -27.16 -3.58
CA VAL A 11 -5.80 -25.79 -3.13
C VAL A 11 -6.39 -25.55 -1.75
N TRP A 12 -7.66 -25.87 -1.53
CA TRP A 12 -8.32 -25.70 -0.24
C TRP A 12 -7.75 -26.60 0.86
N LYS A 13 -7.26 -27.78 0.50
CA LYS A 13 -6.52 -28.66 1.42
C LYS A 13 -5.27 -27.95 1.93
N PHE A 14 -4.46 -27.39 1.04
CA PHE A 14 -3.23 -26.70 1.44
C PHE A 14 -3.52 -25.35 2.09
N PHE A 15 -4.52 -24.60 1.64
CA PHE A 15 -4.93 -23.39 2.32
C PHE A 15 -5.36 -23.66 3.78
N HIS A 16 -6.12 -24.74 4.00
CA HIS A 16 -6.42 -25.15 5.38
C HIS A 16 -5.17 -25.45 6.19
N GLN A 17 -4.15 -26.10 5.62
CA GLN A 17 -2.89 -26.35 6.34
C GLN A 17 -2.17 -25.05 6.64
N VAL A 18 -2.10 -24.13 5.70
CA VAL A 18 -1.49 -22.79 5.88
C VAL A 18 -2.20 -22.01 7.01
N THR A 19 -3.53 -22.05 7.08
CA THR A 19 -4.29 -21.39 8.17
C THR A 19 -4.04 -22.00 9.56
N GLN A 20 -3.50 -23.22 9.64
CA GLN A 20 -3.14 -23.85 10.91
C GLN A 20 -1.77 -23.42 11.44
N VAL A 21 -0.97 -22.69 10.65
CA VAL A 21 0.38 -22.27 10.99
C VAL A 21 0.40 -20.78 11.31
N PRO A 22 0.68 -20.36 12.56
CA PRO A 22 0.91 -18.96 12.92
C PRO A 22 2.07 -18.35 12.12
N ARG A 23 1.80 -17.20 11.47
CA ARG A 23 2.76 -16.58 10.54
C ARG A 23 2.70 -15.04 10.53
N PRO A 24 2.70 -14.37 11.70
CA PRO A 24 2.76 -12.91 11.74
C PRO A 24 4.01 -12.40 11.04
N SER A 25 3.93 -11.24 10.38
CA SER A 25 5.09 -10.56 9.79
C SER A 25 6.24 -10.44 10.78
N LYS A 26 7.46 -10.72 10.34
CA LYS A 26 8.70 -10.82 11.14
C LYS A 26 8.76 -11.98 12.13
N LYS A 27 7.80 -12.88 12.11
CA LYS A 27 7.75 -14.08 12.98
C LYS A 27 7.40 -15.35 12.19
N GLU A 28 7.82 -15.45 10.95
CA GLU A 28 7.47 -16.51 10.01
C GLU A 28 8.18 -17.86 10.31
N GLY A 29 8.95 -17.96 11.39
CA GLY A 29 9.74 -19.16 11.70
C GLY A 29 8.93 -20.46 11.63
N LYS A 30 7.69 -20.49 12.18
CA LYS A 30 6.82 -21.67 12.12
C LYS A 30 6.39 -22.00 10.69
N MET A 31 6.17 -20.98 9.86
CA MET A 31 5.79 -21.15 8.47
C MET A 31 6.97 -21.66 7.63
N ILE A 32 8.18 -21.16 7.89
CA ILE A 32 9.42 -21.67 7.28
C ILE A 32 9.60 -23.16 7.62
N GLU A 33 9.47 -23.57 8.89
CA GLU A 33 9.55 -24.97 9.32
C GLU A 33 8.47 -25.85 8.66
N PHE A 34 7.26 -25.35 8.50
CA PHE A 34 6.18 -26.03 7.79
C PHE A 34 6.55 -26.27 6.32
N LEU A 35 7.02 -25.24 5.62
CA LEU A 35 7.43 -25.32 4.21
C LEU A 35 8.66 -26.23 4.02
N GLU A 36 9.65 -26.19 4.90
CA GLU A 36 10.78 -27.11 4.88
C GLU A 36 10.35 -28.56 5.09
N SER A 37 9.38 -28.80 5.99
CA SER A 37 8.79 -30.13 6.25
C SER A 37 8.01 -30.64 5.04
N PHE A 38 7.22 -29.76 4.38
CA PHE A 38 6.54 -30.06 3.14
C PHE A 38 7.53 -30.48 2.04
N ALA A 39 8.59 -29.69 1.82
CA ALA A 39 9.61 -30.00 0.81
C ALA A 39 10.25 -31.38 1.05
N LYS A 40 10.49 -31.74 2.30
CA LYS A 40 11.01 -33.06 2.69
C LYS A 40 10.02 -34.18 2.41
N GLU A 41 8.74 -34.00 2.77
CA GLU A 41 7.66 -34.98 2.56
C GLU A 41 7.47 -35.28 1.07
N TYR A 42 7.40 -34.24 0.24
CA TYR A 42 7.16 -34.34 -1.20
C TYR A 42 8.45 -34.50 -2.02
N LYS A 43 9.63 -34.56 -1.35
CA LYS A 43 10.96 -34.70 -1.97
C LYS A 43 11.27 -33.59 -2.98
N ILE A 44 10.86 -32.37 -2.66
CA ILE A 44 11.09 -31.16 -3.46
C ILE A 44 12.43 -30.55 -3.11
N ALA A 45 13.20 -30.13 -4.13
CA ALA A 45 14.44 -29.37 -3.90
C ALA A 45 14.11 -28.00 -3.32
N ILE A 46 14.76 -27.62 -2.22
CA ILE A 46 14.55 -26.36 -1.52
C ILE A 46 15.86 -25.68 -1.20
N LYS A 47 15.89 -24.34 -1.29
CA LYS A 47 16.97 -23.50 -0.75
C LYS A 47 16.38 -22.32 0.00
N LYS A 48 17.15 -21.82 0.98
CA LYS A 48 16.79 -20.70 1.84
C LYS A 48 17.89 -19.64 1.77
N ASP A 49 17.51 -18.38 1.69
CA ASP A 49 18.44 -17.27 1.79
C ASP A 49 18.63 -16.78 3.24
N GLU A 50 19.47 -15.76 3.42
CA GLU A 50 19.81 -15.20 4.74
C GLU A 50 18.63 -14.45 5.40
N ALA A 51 17.66 -13.98 4.60
CA ALA A 51 16.46 -13.29 5.11
C ALA A 51 15.37 -14.28 5.55
N GLY A 52 15.45 -15.54 5.08
CA GLY A 52 14.44 -16.56 5.34
C GLY A 52 13.52 -16.84 4.14
N ASN A 53 13.75 -16.19 3.00
CA ASN A 53 13.03 -16.54 1.77
C ASN A 53 13.33 -17.98 1.38
N LEU A 54 12.31 -18.67 0.90
CA LEU A 54 12.43 -20.05 0.43
C LEU A 54 12.20 -20.12 -1.08
N LEU A 55 12.99 -20.94 -1.77
CA LEU A 55 12.75 -21.28 -3.17
C LEU A 55 12.69 -22.81 -3.30
N MET A 56 11.54 -23.30 -3.76
CA MET A 56 11.32 -24.73 -4.06
C MET A 56 11.30 -24.92 -5.57
N SER A 57 12.01 -25.96 -6.06
CA SER A 57 12.12 -26.21 -7.49
C SER A 57 11.54 -27.58 -7.85
N LYS A 58 10.75 -27.62 -8.93
CA LYS A 58 10.20 -28.85 -9.49
C LYS A 58 10.55 -28.95 -10.98
N PRO A 59 11.10 -30.09 -11.46
CA PRO A 59 11.40 -30.28 -12.88
C PRO A 59 10.14 -30.28 -13.73
N ALA A 60 10.30 -30.04 -15.03
CA ALA A 60 9.20 -30.11 -15.99
C ALA A 60 8.52 -31.48 -16.00
N THR A 61 7.23 -31.48 -16.34
CA THR A 61 6.51 -32.71 -16.65
C THR A 61 6.97 -33.25 -18.01
N PRO A 62 6.88 -34.59 -18.24
CA PRO A 62 7.32 -35.20 -19.49
C PRO A 62 6.78 -34.50 -20.75
N GLY A 63 7.69 -34.15 -21.66
CA GLY A 63 7.40 -33.44 -22.91
C GLY A 63 7.32 -31.91 -22.80
N MET A 64 7.71 -31.34 -21.65
CA MET A 64 7.75 -29.87 -21.42
C MET A 64 9.13 -29.39 -20.94
N GLU A 65 10.17 -30.17 -21.14
CA GLU A 65 11.53 -29.91 -20.65
C GLU A 65 12.22 -28.73 -21.37
N ASP A 66 11.76 -28.40 -22.57
CA ASP A 66 12.27 -27.31 -23.40
C ASP A 66 11.63 -25.93 -23.11
N ARG A 67 10.72 -25.87 -22.14
CA ARG A 67 10.06 -24.63 -21.73
C ARG A 67 10.97 -23.78 -20.82
N PRO A 68 10.75 -22.44 -20.81
CA PRO A 68 11.43 -21.60 -19.84
C PRO A 68 11.06 -21.95 -18.41
N VAL A 69 11.96 -21.69 -17.47
CA VAL A 69 11.65 -21.77 -16.03
C VAL A 69 10.68 -20.66 -15.67
N VAL A 70 9.59 -21.03 -14.99
CA VAL A 70 8.60 -20.09 -14.48
C VAL A 70 8.73 -20.01 -12.96
N VAL A 71 8.85 -18.79 -12.43
CA VAL A 71 8.80 -18.52 -11.01
C VAL A 71 7.35 -18.21 -10.65
N LEU A 72 6.77 -18.94 -9.71
CA LEU A 72 5.56 -18.53 -8.99
C LEU A 72 6.00 -17.85 -7.71
N GLN A 73 5.28 -16.81 -7.28
CA GLN A 73 5.71 -16.07 -6.09
C GLN A 73 4.50 -15.67 -5.24
N SER A 74 4.67 -15.88 -3.93
CA SER A 74 3.75 -15.45 -2.88
C SER A 74 4.54 -15.07 -1.63
N HIS A 75 3.95 -14.25 -0.73
CA HIS A 75 4.52 -14.01 0.58
C HIS A 75 3.94 -14.95 1.64
N MET A 76 4.77 -15.30 2.65
CA MET A 76 4.38 -16.30 3.63
C MET A 76 3.84 -15.71 4.94
N ASP A 77 4.01 -14.41 5.19
CA ASP A 77 3.47 -13.71 6.33
C ASP A 77 2.00 -13.30 6.16
N MET A 78 1.41 -12.69 7.15
CA MET A 78 0.06 -12.12 7.12
C MET A 78 -0.08 -10.98 8.12
N VAL A 79 -0.97 -10.03 7.83
CA VAL A 79 -1.43 -9.02 8.79
C VAL A 79 -2.25 -9.67 9.90
N CYS A 80 -1.98 -9.30 11.14
CA CYS A 80 -2.58 -9.86 12.34
C CYS A 80 -3.51 -8.85 13.03
N GLU A 81 -4.77 -8.80 12.59
CA GLU A 81 -5.82 -7.95 13.16
C GLU A 81 -6.98 -8.78 13.70
N LYS A 82 -7.60 -8.32 14.81
CA LYS A 82 -8.77 -8.99 15.42
C LYS A 82 -9.76 -7.99 15.99
N ASN A 83 -11.03 -8.39 16.03
CA ASN A 83 -12.08 -7.60 16.66
C ASN A 83 -11.85 -7.46 18.18
N ASN A 84 -12.27 -6.34 18.75
CA ASN A 84 -12.25 -6.15 20.19
C ASN A 84 -13.05 -7.27 20.88
N GLY A 85 -12.41 -7.95 21.84
CA GLY A 85 -13.01 -9.07 22.58
C GLY A 85 -12.76 -10.45 21.98
N THR A 86 -12.21 -10.56 20.76
CA THR A 86 -11.78 -11.86 20.19
C THR A 86 -10.58 -12.40 20.98
N LYS A 87 -10.74 -13.61 21.52
CA LYS A 87 -9.65 -14.33 22.17
C LYS A 87 -8.89 -15.12 21.11
N HIS A 88 -7.75 -14.60 20.69
CA HIS A 88 -6.87 -15.21 19.71
C HIS A 88 -5.44 -14.72 19.92
N ASP A 89 -4.48 -15.63 19.87
CA ASP A 89 -3.05 -15.35 19.95
C ASP A 89 -2.41 -15.70 18.61
N PHE A 90 -2.13 -14.68 17.77
CA PHE A 90 -1.53 -14.88 16.46
C PHE A 90 -0.16 -15.54 16.45
N ASP A 91 0.53 -15.55 17.59
CA ASP A 91 1.82 -16.25 17.71
C ASP A 91 1.64 -17.77 17.92
N ASN A 92 0.45 -18.22 18.39
CA ASN A 92 0.27 -19.61 18.79
C ASN A 92 -1.01 -20.28 18.27
N ASP A 93 -2.08 -19.53 18.02
CA ASP A 93 -3.37 -20.11 17.65
C ASP A 93 -3.54 -20.20 16.12
N PRO A 94 -4.13 -21.29 15.61
CA PRO A 94 -4.53 -21.41 14.22
C PRO A 94 -5.70 -20.48 13.89
N ILE A 95 -5.81 -20.05 12.64
CA ILE A 95 -6.96 -19.29 12.17
C ILE A 95 -8.18 -20.19 12.05
N GLU A 96 -9.25 -19.84 12.76
CA GLU A 96 -10.53 -20.53 12.68
C GLU A 96 -11.33 -20.05 11.46
N THR A 97 -11.44 -20.91 10.43
CA THR A 97 -12.11 -20.57 9.17
C THR A 97 -13.60 -20.90 9.18
N ILE A 98 -14.43 -20.04 8.56
CA ILE A 98 -15.87 -20.17 8.46
C ILE A 98 -16.28 -20.05 7.00
N VAL A 99 -16.98 -21.05 6.47
CA VAL A 99 -17.66 -20.96 5.17
C VAL A 99 -18.99 -20.24 5.37
N ASP A 100 -19.14 -19.06 4.76
CA ASP A 100 -20.28 -18.17 4.90
C ASP A 100 -20.85 -17.81 3.52
N GLY A 101 -21.80 -18.60 3.05
CA GLY A 101 -22.37 -18.48 1.72
C GLY A 101 -21.33 -18.67 0.62
N GLU A 102 -21.09 -17.64 -0.18
CA GLU A 102 -20.12 -17.64 -1.29
C GLU A 102 -18.67 -17.31 -0.81
N TRP A 103 -18.51 -17.00 0.46
CA TRP A 103 -17.26 -16.53 1.05
C TRP A 103 -16.67 -17.50 2.06
N LEU A 104 -15.34 -17.54 2.13
CA LEU A 104 -14.61 -18.05 3.28
C LEU A 104 -14.03 -16.85 4.07
N ARG A 105 -14.24 -16.85 5.37
CA ARG A 105 -13.73 -15.82 6.30
C ARG A 105 -13.17 -16.44 7.58
N ALA A 106 -12.55 -15.65 8.43
CA ALA A 106 -12.13 -16.07 9.76
C ALA A 106 -13.14 -15.69 10.86
N ASN A 107 -13.01 -16.29 12.04
CA ASN A 107 -13.85 -16.02 13.21
C ASN A 107 -13.32 -14.83 14.02
N GLY A 108 -13.58 -13.62 13.54
CA GLY A 108 -13.24 -12.37 14.24
C GLY A 108 -11.76 -11.98 14.19
N THR A 109 -11.00 -12.60 13.30
CA THR A 109 -9.60 -12.26 12.98
C THR A 109 -9.44 -12.03 11.48
N THR A 110 -8.29 -11.50 11.04
CA THR A 110 -7.83 -11.64 9.65
C THR A 110 -7.81 -13.10 9.26
N LEU A 111 -8.10 -13.39 7.99
CA LEU A 111 -8.11 -14.74 7.41
C LEU A 111 -6.70 -15.19 6.98
N GLY A 112 -5.90 -14.24 6.51
CA GLY A 112 -4.61 -14.46 5.88
C GLY A 112 -4.74 -15.17 4.52
N ALA A 113 -5.82 -14.89 3.77
CA ALA A 113 -5.92 -15.29 2.38
C ALA A 113 -4.93 -14.53 1.52
N ASP A 114 -4.65 -13.31 1.86
CA ASP A 114 -3.51 -12.49 1.49
C ASP A 114 -2.27 -12.91 2.31
N ASN A 115 -1.19 -13.50 1.76
CA ASN A 115 -1.15 -14.20 0.47
C ASN A 115 -1.15 -15.74 0.66
N GLY A 116 -1.82 -16.22 1.73
CA GLY A 116 -1.88 -17.66 2.03
C GLY A 116 -2.52 -18.50 0.94
N ILE A 117 -3.38 -17.92 0.09
CA ILE A 117 -3.98 -18.63 -1.04
C ILE A 117 -2.96 -18.84 -2.17
N GLY A 118 -2.05 -17.87 -2.39
CA GLY A 118 -0.91 -18.01 -3.29
C GLY A 118 0.02 -19.12 -2.84
N VAL A 119 0.41 -19.10 -1.55
CA VAL A 119 1.19 -20.19 -0.94
C VAL A 119 0.51 -21.55 -1.14
N ALA A 120 -0.80 -21.65 -0.91
CA ALA A 120 -1.55 -22.90 -1.08
C ALA A 120 -1.57 -23.41 -2.53
N ALA A 121 -1.67 -22.50 -3.51
CA ALA A 121 -1.61 -22.87 -4.93
C ALA A 121 -0.23 -23.39 -5.34
N GLU A 122 0.84 -22.75 -4.86
CA GLU A 122 2.22 -23.23 -5.07
C GLU A 122 2.43 -24.61 -4.47
N LEU A 123 1.98 -24.85 -3.23
CA LEU A 123 2.04 -26.17 -2.60
C LEU A 123 1.22 -27.21 -3.37
N ALA A 124 0.05 -26.81 -3.90
CA ALA A 124 -0.78 -27.70 -4.71
C ALA A 124 -0.09 -28.12 -6.02
N LEU A 125 0.60 -27.19 -6.70
CA LEU A 125 1.40 -27.48 -7.89
C LEU A 125 2.59 -28.39 -7.57
N LEU A 126 3.31 -28.09 -6.50
CA LEU A 126 4.47 -28.85 -6.09
C LEU A 126 4.11 -30.31 -5.71
N ALA A 127 2.96 -30.52 -5.08
CA ALA A 127 2.47 -31.83 -4.63
C ALA A 127 1.81 -32.67 -5.73
N SER A 128 1.45 -32.08 -6.89
CA SER A 128 0.67 -32.77 -7.95
C SER A 128 1.60 -33.34 -9.00
N ASP A 129 1.36 -34.58 -9.42
CA ASP A 129 2.13 -35.25 -10.48
C ASP A 129 1.40 -35.29 -11.83
N ASP A 130 0.14 -34.83 -11.88
CA ASP A 130 -0.74 -34.87 -13.05
C ASP A 130 -0.93 -33.52 -13.74
N ILE A 131 -0.31 -32.45 -13.23
CA ILE A 131 -0.38 -31.10 -13.79
C ILE A 131 0.76 -30.90 -14.80
N GLN A 132 0.40 -30.49 -16.01
CA GLN A 132 1.39 -30.20 -17.07
C GLN A 132 2.02 -28.82 -16.90
N HIS A 133 3.33 -28.77 -16.78
CA HIS A 133 4.13 -27.53 -16.65
C HIS A 133 5.58 -27.73 -17.12
N GLY A 134 6.21 -26.65 -17.59
CA GLY A 134 7.67 -26.59 -17.73
C GLY A 134 8.37 -26.62 -16.37
N PRO A 135 9.69 -26.42 -16.30
CA PRO A 135 10.36 -26.30 -15.00
C PRO A 135 9.78 -25.12 -14.21
N ILE A 136 9.47 -25.33 -12.92
CA ILE A 136 8.93 -24.29 -12.04
C ILE A 136 9.80 -24.07 -10.81
N GLU A 137 9.82 -22.84 -10.36
CA GLU A 137 10.36 -22.39 -9.08
C GLU A 137 9.24 -21.70 -8.30
N CYS A 138 9.02 -22.06 -7.04
CA CYS A 138 8.06 -21.41 -6.14
C CYS A 138 8.86 -20.62 -5.11
N LEU A 139 8.72 -19.30 -5.16
CA LEU A 139 9.39 -18.33 -4.29
C LEU A 139 8.45 -17.85 -3.20
N PHE A 140 8.77 -18.17 -1.96
CA PHE A 140 8.05 -17.72 -0.77
C PHE A 140 8.86 -16.65 -0.06
N THR A 141 8.35 -15.41 -0.03
CA THR A 141 9.02 -14.28 0.60
C THR A 141 8.56 -14.07 2.04
N VAL A 142 9.41 -13.46 2.86
CA VAL A 142 9.11 -13.07 4.25
C VAL A 142 8.82 -11.58 4.35
N ASP A 143 8.02 -11.17 5.37
CA ASP A 143 7.80 -9.78 5.79
C ASP A 143 7.45 -8.85 4.62
N GLU A 144 6.47 -9.24 3.81
CA GLU A 144 5.91 -8.38 2.77
C GLU A 144 5.16 -7.22 3.40
N GLU A 145 4.23 -7.52 4.29
CA GLU A 145 3.18 -6.67 4.85
C GLU A 145 3.70 -5.46 5.66
N THR A 146 4.89 -5.55 6.24
CA THR A 146 5.43 -4.47 7.06
C THR A 146 6.64 -3.77 6.46
N GLY A 147 7.28 -4.37 5.44
CA GLY A 147 8.51 -3.77 4.93
C GLY A 147 9.03 -4.26 3.60
N LEU A 148 8.42 -5.26 2.95
CA LEU A 148 8.95 -5.92 1.75
C LEU A 148 10.37 -6.46 1.99
N THR A 149 10.66 -6.91 3.22
CA THR A 149 12.04 -7.18 3.67
C THR A 149 12.64 -8.36 2.91
N GLY A 150 11.83 -9.40 2.67
CA GLY A 150 12.24 -10.57 1.90
C GLY A 150 12.65 -10.22 0.48
N ALA A 151 11.80 -9.53 -0.25
CA ALA A 151 12.08 -9.11 -1.63
C ALA A 151 13.28 -8.17 -1.73
N LYS A 152 13.44 -7.23 -0.77
CA LYS A 152 14.62 -6.35 -0.70
C LYS A 152 15.91 -7.11 -0.49
N ALA A 153 15.89 -8.15 0.34
CA ALA A 153 17.07 -8.94 0.67
C ALA A 153 17.46 -9.95 -0.42
N LEU A 154 16.55 -10.25 -1.35
CA LEU A 154 16.77 -11.21 -2.42
C LEU A 154 18.02 -10.84 -3.23
N LYS A 155 18.91 -11.81 -3.45
CA LYS A 155 20.15 -11.63 -4.21
C LYS A 155 20.00 -12.15 -5.64
N GLU A 156 20.74 -11.56 -6.57
CA GLU A 156 20.86 -12.09 -7.94
C GLU A 156 21.27 -13.57 -7.92
N GLY A 157 20.69 -14.37 -8.83
CA GLY A 157 20.95 -15.79 -8.94
C GLY A 157 20.25 -16.67 -7.89
N PHE A 158 19.43 -16.11 -7.00
CA PHE A 158 18.62 -16.93 -6.09
C PHE A 158 17.51 -17.69 -6.84
N MET A 159 16.85 -17.07 -7.81
CA MET A 159 15.94 -17.73 -8.76
C MET A 159 16.58 -17.75 -10.15
N THR A 160 16.11 -18.65 -11.03
CA THR A 160 16.69 -18.87 -12.37
C THR A 160 15.70 -18.59 -13.50
N GLY A 161 14.43 -18.40 -13.18
CA GLY A 161 13.38 -18.16 -14.18
C GLY A 161 13.45 -16.77 -14.82
N ASP A 162 13.06 -16.71 -16.10
CA ASP A 162 12.89 -15.46 -16.86
C ASP A 162 11.44 -14.95 -16.86
N ILE A 163 10.50 -15.74 -16.34
CA ILE A 163 9.08 -15.44 -16.20
C ILE A 163 8.70 -15.53 -14.74
N LEU A 164 7.94 -14.53 -14.22
CA LEU A 164 7.41 -14.58 -12.86
C LEU A 164 5.91 -14.34 -12.85
N LEU A 165 5.21 -15.24 -12.18
CA LEU A 165 3.79 -15.17 -11.88
C LEU A 165 3.63 -14.82 -10.39
N ASN A 166 3.39 -13.55 -10.08
CA ASN A 166 3.05 -13.14 -8.73
C ASN A 166 1.58 -13.48 -8.46
N LEU A 167 1.32 -14.11 -7.31
CA LEU A 167 0.00 -14.63 -6.94
C LEU A 167 -0.70 -13.78 -5.88
N ASP A 168 -0.40 -12.48 -5.86
CA ASP A 168 -0.72 -11.54 -4.78
C ASP A 168 -1.72 -10.46 -5.19
N SER A 169 -2.57 -10.75 -6.18
CA SER A 169 -3.66 -9.87 -6.60
C SER A 169 -5.00 -10.34 -6.04
N GLU A 170 -5.93 -9.41 -5.87
CA GLU A 170 -7.14 -9.57 -5.08
C GLU A 170 -8.44 -9.50 -5.91
N ASP A 171 -8.35 -9.52 -7.26
CA ASP A 171 -9.51 -9.45 -8.14
C ASP A 171 -9.39 -10.47 -9.28
N GLU A 172 -10.30 -11.47 -9.26
CA GLU A 172 -10.41 -12.44 -10.33
C GLU A 172 -10.80 -11.76 -11.64
N GLY A 173 -10.14 -12.16 -12.75
CA GLY A 173 -10.36 -11.54 -14.05
C GLY A 173 -9.54 -10.28 -14.32
N GLU A 174 -8.76 -9.81 -13.36
CA GLU A 174 -7.79 -8.74 -13.52
C GLU A 174 -6.37 -9.31 -13.59
N ILE A 175 -5.55 -8.78 -14.51
CA ILE A 175 -4.13 -9.12 -14.64
C ILE A 175 -3.33 -7.83 -14.50
N PHE A 176 -2.47 -7.76 -13.50
CA PHE A 176 -1.62 -6.62 -13.26
C PHE A 176 -0.29 -6.78 -13.99
N MET A 177 0.16 -5.72 -14.64
CA MET A 177 1.43 -5.66 -15.36
C MET A 177 2.30 -4.48 -14.93
N GLY A 178 2.01 -3.89 -13.79
CA GLY A 178 2.75 -2.75 -13.26
C GLY A 178 2.31 -2.34 -11.88
N CYS A 179 3.21 -1.73 -11.12
CA CYS A 179 2.92 -1.14 -9.82
C CYS A 179 3.76 0.11 -9.56
N ALA A 180 3.28 0.98 -8.66
CA ALA A 180 4.06 2.15 -8.27
C ALA A 180 5.14 1.80 -7.25
N GLY A 181 6.33 2.35 -7.44
CA GLY A 181 7.31 2.50 -6.39
C GLY A 181 6.93 3.63 -5.43
N GLY A 182 7.56 3.65 -4.26
CA GLY A 182 7.35 4.66 -3.24
C GLY A 182 8.64 5.30 -2.77
N LYS A 183 8.56 6.58 -2.37
CA LYS A 183 9.64 7.31 -1.69
C LYS A 183 9.05 8.31 -0.73
N ASP A 184 9.54 8.29 0.51
CA ASP A 184 9.14 9.26 1.52
C ASP A 184 10.10 10.44 1.54
N THR A 185 9.57 11.64 1.77
CA THR A 185 10.37 12.83 1.99
C THR A 185 9.92 13.47 3.31
N GLN A 186 10.87 13.69 4.21
CA GLN A 186 10.64 14.34 5.48
C GLN A 186 11.32 15.71 5.50
N ALA A 187 10.59 16.72 5.95
CA ALA A 187 11.12 18.05 6.18
C ALA A 187 11.01 18.40 7.68
N THR A 188 12.05 19.01 8.23
CA THR A 188 12.10 19.45 9.64
C THR A 188 12.35 20.95 9.69
N PHE A 189 11.40 21.69 10.26
CA PHE A 189 11.59 23.08 10.64
C PHE A 189 12.04 23.16 12.09
N HIS A 190 12.99 24.02 12.36
CA HIS A 190 13.39 24.45 13.70
C HIS A 190 12.84 25.85 13.95
N TYR A 191 12.29 26.11 15.12
CA TYR A 191 11.73 27.39 15.47
C TYR A 191 12.17 27.88 16.87
N GLU A 192 12.17 29.19 17.06
CA GLU A 192 12.35 29.77 18.36
C GLU A 192 10.99 29.94 19.05
N PRO A 193 10.81 29.42 20.27
CA PRO A 193 9.59 29.63 21.04
C PRO A 193 9.55 31.06 21.57
N VAL A 194 8.53 31.81 21.21
CA VAL A 194 8.31 33.20 21.65
C VAL A 194 7.15 33.21 22.65
N PRO A 195 7.28 33.83 23.83
CA PRO A 195 6.21 33.94 24.81
C PRO A 195 4.96 34.59 24.21
N THR A 196 3.80 34.02 24.51
CA THR A 196 2.52 34.56 24.05
C THR A 196 2.09 35.81 24.83
N SER A 197 1.29 36.68 24.22
CA SER A 197 0.78 37.92 24.82
C SER A 197 -0.58 37.76 25.47
N ASP A 198 -0.80 38.35 26.65
CA ASP A 198 -2.11 38.45 27.29
C ASP A 198 -3.06 39.44 26.59
N LYS A 199 -2.55 40.23 25.65
CA LYS A 199 -3.34 41.16 24.83
C LYS A 199 -3.99 40.46 23.62
N MET A 200 -3.70 39.20 23.38
CA MET A 200 -4.27 38.40 22.30
C MET A 200 -5.32 37.43 22.85
N GLN A 201 -6.23 37.01 21.98
CA GLN A 201 -7.14 35.89 22.21
C GLN A 201 -6.70 34.73 21.37
N TYR A 202 -6.85 33.50 21.92
CA TYR A 202 -6.34 32.30 21.28
C TYR A 202 -7.48 31.42 20.82
N PHE A 203 -7.31 30.86 19.64
CA PHE A 203 -8.33 30.05 18.98
C PHE A 203 -7.71 28.81 18.37
N ARG A 204 -8.42 27.71 18.53
CA ARG A 204 -8.16 26.48 17.82
C ARG A 204 -9.01 26.45 16.54
N ILE A 205 -8.36 26.20 15.42
CA ILE A 205 -9.00 25.98 14.12
C ILE A 205 -8.88 24.51 13.80
N ASP A 206 -10.00 23.85 13.58
CA ASP A 206 -10.10 22.43 13.24
C ASP A 206 -10.62 22.24 11.83
N VAL A 207 -10.04 21.32 11.10
CA VAL A 207 -10.54 20.72 9.86
C VAL A 207 -10.77 19.24 10.16
N LYS A 208 -12.01 18.77 10.00
CA LYS A 208 -12.42 17.41 10.34
C LYS A 208 -13.57 16.91 9.47
N GLY A 209 -13.99 15.66 9.65
CA GLY A 209 -15.12 15.08 8.92
C GLY A 209 -14.78 14.60 7.51
N LEU A 210 -13.50 14.57 7.13
CA LEU A 210 -13.05 14.00 5.87
C LEU A 210 -12.98 12.48 5.93
N ASN A 211 -13.27 11.81 4.82
CA ASN A 211 -13.22 10.35 4.71
C ASN A 211 -11.80 9.82 4.84
N GLY A 212 -10.82 10.54 4.27
CA GLY A 212 -9.47 10.04 4.09
C GLY A 212 -9.45 8.94 3.03
N GLY A 213 -8.32 8.22 2.93
CA GLY A 213 -8.15 7.13 1.98
C GLY A 213 -6.69 6.75 1.86
N HIS A 214 -6.43 5.66 1.13
CA HIS A 214 -5.07 5.21 0.83
C HIS A 214 -4.40 6.17 -0.18
N SER A 215 -3.20 6.66 0.14
CA SER A 215 -2.49 7.65 -0.70
C SER A 215 -1.99 7.11 -2.04
N GLY A 216 -2.09 5.82 -2.28
CA GLY A 216 -1.87 5.18 -3.57
C GLY A 216 -3.19 4.94 -4.28
N GLY A 217 -3.90 3.88 -3.93
CA GLY A 217 -5.10 3.41 -4.62
C GLY A 217 -6.26 4.41 -4.70
N GLU A 218 -6.33 5.42 -3.81
CA GLU A 218 -7.46 6.36 -3.77
C GLU A 218 -7.07 7.82 -4.03
N ILE A 219 -5.80 8.11 -4.31
CA ILE A 219 -5.30 9.48 -4.52
C ILE A 219 -6.01 10.20 -5.69
N HIS A 220 -6.49 9.44 -6.67
CA HIS A 220 -7.21 9.94 -7.84
C HIS A 220 -8.66 10.31 -7.57
N LYS A 221 -9.23 9.90 -6.43
CA LYS A 221 -10.65 10.13 -6.10
C LYS A 221 -10.96 11.58 -5.73
N GLY A 222 -9.93 12.43 -5.59
CA GLY A 222 -10.11 13.84 -5.24
C GLY A 222 -10.55 14.07 -3.79
N LEU A 223 -10.27 13.12 -2.90
CA LEU A 223 -10.56 13.23 -1.46
C LEU A 223 -9.83 14.43 -0.84
N GLY A 224 -10.49 15.10 0.10
CA GLY A 224 -9.93 16.24 0.80
C GLY A 224 -8.73 15.86 1.67
N ASN A 225 -7.70 16.71 1.66
CA ASN A 225 -6.56 16.59 2.57
C ASN A 225 -6.65 17.70 3.63
N ALA A 226 -6.87 17.33 4.89
CA ALA A 226 -7.05 18.27 5.99
C ALA A 226 -5.86 19.21 6.18
N ASN A 227 -4.62 18.72 5.97
CA ASN A 227 -3.40 19.55 6.05
C ASN A 227 -3.43 20.66 5.00
N LYS A 228 -3.82 20.34 3.75
CA LYS A 228 -3.90 21.31 2.66
C LYS A 228 -5.01 22.33 2.89
N ILE A 229 -6.17 21.88 3.38
CA ILE A 229 -7.32 22.76 3.69
C ILE A 229 -6.95 23.72 4.81
N LEU A 230 -6.40 23.22 5.92
CA LEU A 230 -5.99 24.06 7.05
C LEU A 230 -4.95 25.11 6.63
N VAL A 231 -3.91 24.69 5.93
CA VAL A 231 -2.84 25.59 5.49
C VAL A 231 -3.33 26.61 4.47
N ARG A 232 -4.25 26.23 3.57
CA ARG A 232 -4.90 27.17 2.64
C ARG A 232 -5.65 28.28 3.40
N PHE A 233 -6.34 27.94 4.49
CA PHE A 233 -6.96 28.93 5.35
C PHE A 233 -5.93 29.83 6.04
N LEU A 234 -4.88 29.26 6.65
CA LEU A 234 -3.81 30.03 7.31
C LEU A 234 -3.11 30.99 6.34
N PHE A 235 -2.91 30.56 5.08
CA PHE A 235 -2.35 31.39 4.03
C PHE A 235 -3.28 32.56 3.65
N LEU A 236 -4.59 32.34 3.56
CA LEU A 236 -5.56 33.42 3.33
C LEU A 236 -5.63 34.38 4.50
N LEU A 237 -5.59 33.85 5.73
CA LEU A 237 -5.57 34.64 6.96
C LEU A 237 -4.35 35.57 7.00
N LYS A 238 -3.14 35.03 6.71
CA LYS A 238 -1.88 35.78 6.70
C LYS A 238 -1.88 36.97 5.73
N LYS A 239 -2.63 36.89 4.64
CA LYS A 239 -2.77 38.01 3.68
C LYS A 239 -3.60 39.17 4.18
N LYS A 240 -4.44 38.97 5.20
CA LYS A 240 -5.45 39.95 5.62
C LYS A 240 -5.25 40.43 7.06
N TYR A 241 -4.72 39.57 7.93
CA TYR A 241 -4.64 39.83 9.36
C TYR A 241 -3.32 39.36 9.92
N ASP A 242 -2.79 40.11 10.90
CA ASP A 242 -1.68 39.66 11.70
C ASP A 242 -2.16 38.68 12.76
N PHE A 243 -1.47 37.55 12.85
CA PHE A 243 -1.68 36.53 13.87
C PHE A 243 -0.37 35.83 14.22
N VAL A 244 -0.33 35.16 15.36
CA VAL A 244 0.76 34.27 15.75
C VAL A 244 0.29 32.82 15.65
N LEU A 245 1.15 31.94 15.15
CA LEU A 245 0.90 30.50 15.09
C LEU A 245 1.50 29.83 16.31
N CYS A 246 0.67 29.29 17.20
CA CYS A 246 1.15 28.62 18.41
C CYS A 246 1.43 27.13 18.18
N SER A 247 0.58 26.45 17.45
CA SER A 247 0.76 25.05 17.09
C SER A 247 0.07 24.70 15.78
N ILE A 248 0.53 23.61 15.17
CA ILE A 248 -0.09 23.00 14.00
C ILE A 248 0.14 21.49 14.05
N ASP A 249 -0.91 20.70 13.80
CA ASP A 249 -0.87 19.24 13.75
C ASP A 249 -1.89 18.72 12.75
N GLY A 250 -1.58 17.65 12.05
CA GLY A 250 -2.52 16.98 11.17
C GLY A 250 -1.96 15.73 10.53
N GLY A 251 -2.86 14.82 10.16
CA GLY A 251 -2.53 13.52 9.59
C GLY A 251 -1.67 12.65 10.50
N ASN A 252 -1.49 11.39 10.17
CA ASN A 252 -0.71 10.43 10.97
C ASN A 252 0.17 9.53 10.11
N LEU A 253 -0.44 8.71 9.26
CA LEU A 253 0.24 7.67 8.48
C LEU A 253 0.71 8.21 7.13
N ARG A 254 1.91 7.81 6.71
CA ARG A 254 2.52 8.22 5.43
C ARG A 254 1.69 7.80 4.21
N ASN A 255 1.04 6.64 4.29
CA ASN A 255 0.24 6.06 3.22
C ASN A 255 -1.27 6.40 3.30
N ALA A 256 -1.65 7.34 4.17
CA ALA A 256 -3.02 7.82 4.32
C ALA A 256 -3.15 9.30 3.96
N ILE A 257 -4.26 9.68 3.32
CA ILE A 257 -4.68 11.06 3.11
C ILE A 257 -5.16 11.62 4.46
N ALA A 258 -4.65 12.79 4.87
CA ALA A 258 -4.95 13.37 6.18
C ALA A 258 -6.43 13.71 6.33
N ARG A 259 -7.11 13.09 7.31
CA ARG A 259 -8.54 13.28 7.59
C ARG A 259 -8.85 14.45 8.51
N GLU A 260 -7.91 14.77 9.37
CA GLU A 260 -8.02 15.80 10.40
C GLU A 260 -6.74 16.61 10.49
N ALA A 261 -6.90 17.91 10.74
CA ALA A 261 -5.79 18.79 11.03
C ALA A 261 -6.29 19.95 11.90
N HIS A 262 -5.41 20.48 12.74
CA HIS A 262 -5.73 21.66 13.54
C HIS A 262 -4.53 22.58 13.72
N ALA A 263 -4.84 23.86 14.00
CA ALA A 263 -3.86 24.85 14.41
C ALA A 263 -4.38 25.69 15.58
N VAL A 264 -3.49 26.14 16.43
CA VAL A 264 -3.79 27.15 17.46
C VAL A 264 -3.15 28.47 17.04
N ILE A 265 -3.96 29.52 16.97
CA ILE A 265 -3.53 30.86 16.58
C ILE A 265 -3.87 31.87 17.67
N GLY A 266 -3.07 32.93 17.77
CA GLY A 266 -3.39 34.11 18.58
C GLY A 266 -3.74 35.30 17.69
N LEU A 267 -4.84 35.98 17.99
CA LEU A 267 -5.37 37.14 17.25
C LEU A 267 -5.54 38.35 18.16
N HIS A 268 -5.43 39.56 17.61
CA HIS A 268 -5.94 40.75 18.29
C HIS A 268 -7.47 40.63 18.45
N PRO A 269 -8.01 40.99 19.65
CA PRO A 269 -9.45 40.81 19.93
C PRO A 269 -10.38 41.47 18.90
N GLU A 270 -9.98 42.61 18.33
CA GLU A 270 -10.69 43.36 17.31
C GLU A 270 -10.89 42.57 16.00
N ASN A 271 -9.99 41.65 15.66
CA ASN A 271 -10.04 40.91 14.42
C ASN A 271 -10.85 39.58 14.54
N LYS A 272 -11.31 39.21 15.74
CA LYS A 272 -11.98 37.94 16.01
C LYS A 272 -13.17 37.67 15.10
N GLU A 273 -14.07 38.60 15.01
CA GLU A 273 -15.32 38.41 14.25
C GLU A 273 -15.06 38.43 12.74
N ASP A 274 -14.16 39.26 12.25
CA ASP A 274 -13.75 39.28 10.85
C ASP A 274 -13.09 37.99 10.42
N VAL A 275 -12.22 37.42 11.28
CA VAL A 275 -11.59 36.12 11.02
C VAL A 275 -12.63 34.99 11.04
N ARG A 276 -13.62 35.06 11.92
CA ARG A 276 -14.72 34.08 11.94
C ARG A 276 -15.57 34.16 10.66
N ILE A 277 -15.88 35.35 10.18
CA ILE A 277 -16.57 35.57 8.90
C ILE A 277 -15.71 34.99 7.75
N LEU A 278 -14.42 35.29 7.74
CA LEU A 278 -13.50 34.76 6.74
C LEU A 278 -13.47 33.20 6.73
N LEU A 279 -13.44 32.57 7.92
CA LEU A 279 -13.48 31.13 8.04
C LEU A 279 -14.80 30.53 7.52
N ASN A 280 -15.95 31.17 7.85
CA ASN A 280 -17.26 30.70 7.39
C ASN A 280 -17.39 30.77 5.86
N HIS A 281 -16.90 31.83 5.22
CA HIS A 281 -16.84 31.90 3.76
C HIS A 281 -15.95 30.84 3.17
N PHE A 282 -14.74 30.65 3.74
CA PHE A 282 -13.82 29.61 3.32
C PHE A 282 -14.38 28.20 3.52
N ALA A 283 -15.09 27.96 4.62
CA ALA A 283 -15.75 26.66 4.87
C ALA A 283 -16.80 26.36 3.79
N ALA A 284 -17.64 27.35 3.43
CA ALA A 284 -18.62 27.19 2.36
C ALA A 284 -17.98 26.89 0.99
N ASP A 285 -16.83 27.51 0.70
CA ASP A 285 -16.06 27.19 -0.52
C ASP A 285 -15.57 25.73 -0.50
N VAL A 286 -14.97 25.28 0.62
CA VAL A 286 -14.48 23.90 0.79
C VAL A 286 -15.62 22.88 0.73
N GLU A 287 -16.74 23.15 1.39
CA GLU A 287 -17.95 22.30 1.34
C GLU A 287 -18.45 22.13 -0.11
N ASN A 288 -18.51 23.22 -0.88
CA ASN A 288 -18.89 23.15 -2.29
C ASN A 288 -17.88 22.40 -3.15
N GLU A 289 -16.58 22.59 -2.92
CA GLU A 289 -15.50 21.88 -3.64
C GLU A 289 -15.57 20.36 -3.40
N LEU A 290 -15.85 19.93 -2.16
CA LEU A 290 -15.79 18.54 -1.73
C LEU A 290 -17.17 17.84 -1.61
N LYS A 291 -18.25 18.48 -1.97
CA LYS A 291 -19.64 18.01 -1.76
C LYS A 291 -19.92 16.58 -2.26
N HIS A 292 -19.18 16.10 -3.25
CA HIS A 292 -19.36 14.76 -3.85
C HIS A 292 -18.45 13.69 -3.27
N VAL A 293 -17.34 14.08 -2.65
CA VAL A 293 -16.32 13.15 -2.16
C VAL A 293 -16.18 13.15 -0.64
N ASP A 294 -16.35 14.32 -0.01
CA ASP A 294 -16.26 14.50 1.45
C ASP A 294 -17.39 15.41 1.98
N PRO A 295 -18.65 15.02 1.84
CA PRO A 295 -19.80 15.85 2.18
C PRO A 295 -19.92 16.20 3.67
N SER A 296 -19.17 15.54 4.54
CA SER A 296 -19.16 15.75 6.00
C SER A 296 -18.03 16.66 6.48
N VAL A 297 -17.28 17.30 5.56
CA VAL A 297 -16.20 18.21 5.92
C VAL A 297 -16.70 19.35 6.80
N GLN A 298 -15.96 19.65 7.85
CA GLN A 298 -16.27 20.73 8.81
C GLN A 298 -15.03 21.54 9.12
N LEU A 299 -15.19 22.86 9.16
CA LEU A 299 -14.19 23.79 9.64
C LEU A 299 -14.77 24.53 10.84
N ALA A 300 -14.04 24.56 11.94
CA ALA A 300 -14.48 25.19 13.18
C ALA A 300 -13.38 26.09 13.77
N MET A 301 -13.78 27.15 14.46
CA MET A 301 -12.91 28.03 15.24
C MET A 301 -13.47 28.15 16.64
N GLU A 302 -12.77 27.61 17.61
CA GLU A 302 -13.17 27.61 19.02
C GLU A 302 -12.15 28.34 19.87
N SER A 303 -12.61 29.03 20.93
CA SER A 303 -11.71 29.67 21.89
C SER A 303 -10.95 28.61 22.66
N THR A 304 -9.66 28.85 22.91
CA THR A 304 -8.80 27.95 23.70
C THR A 304 -8.02 28.76 24.75
N ASP A 305 -7.45 28.06 25.73
CA ASP A 305 -6.55 28.66 26.69
C ASP A 305 -5.32 29.24 26.02
N ARG A 306 -4.73 30.25 26.65
CA ARG A 306 -3.48 30.86 26.16
C ARG A 306 -2.33 29.87 26.21
N PRO A 307 -1.74 29.47 25.06
CA PRO A 307 -0.50 28.71 25.06
C PRO A 307 0.65 29.50 25.68
N GLU A 308 1.65 28.82 26.21
CA GLU A 308 2.83 29.47 26.79
C GLU A 308 3.67 30.17 25.74
N TYR A 309 3.84 29.53 24.57
CA TYR A 309 4.66 30.01 23.46
C TYR A 309 3.93 29.95 22.13
N HIS A 310 4.42 30.72 21.17
CA HIS A 310 4.12 30.60 19.74
C HIS A 310 5.42 30.39 18.95
N ILE A 311 5.30 29.89 17.74
CA ILE A 311 6.37 29.77 16.77
C ILE A 311 6.80 31.17 16.37
N ASP A 312 8.09 31.47 16.29
CA ASP A 312 8.55 32.79 15.80
C ASP A 312 7.93 33.10 14.43
N ASN A 313 7.60 34.37 14.21
CA ASN A 313 6.83 34.80 13.05
C ASN A 313 7.51 34.49 11.72
N ALA A 314 8.86 34.54 11.67
CA ALA A 314 9.59 34.26 10.44
C ALA A 314 9.52 32.78 10.05
N THR A 315 9.67 31.88 11.04
CA THR A 315 9.51 30.44 10.81
C THR A 315 8.05 30.07 10.52
N ALA A 316 7.08 30.65 11.23
CA ALA A 316 5.65 30.43 10.97
C ALA A 316 5.26 30.83 9.53
N GLU A 317 5.74 31.96 9.04
CA GLU A 317 5.47 32.42 7.68
C GLU A 317 6.08 31.48 6.63
N LYS A 318 7.34 31.11 6.78
CA LYS A 318 8.02 30.15 5.87
C LYS A 318 7.32 28.79 5.87
N LEU A 319 6.91 28.31 7.04
CA LEU A 319 6.18 27.05 7.19
C LEU A 319 4.86 27.08 6.44
N ILE A 320 4.05 28.14 6.65
CA ILE A 320 2.75 28.30 5.97
C ILE A 320 2.95 28.34 4.45
N TYR A 321 3.91 29.09 3.95
CA TYR A 321 4.17 29.20 2.51
C TYR A 321 4.64 27.87 1.93
N ALA A 322 5.57 27.19 2.59
CA ALA A 322 6.09 25.89 2.13
C ALA A 322 4.99 24.82 2.10
N LEU A 323 4.18 24.71 3.15
CA LEU A 323 3.07 23.77 3.21
C LEU A 323 1.98 24.09 2.16
N HIS A 324 1.72 25.39 1.91
CA HIS A 324 0.78 25.81 0.87
C HIS A 324 1.30 25.46 -0.53
N ALA A 325 2.58 25.71 -0.81
CA ALA A 325 3.23 25.41 -2.08
C ALA A 325 3.49 23.91 -2.30
N CYS A 326 3.63 23.13 -1.21
CA CYS A 326 3.91 21.69 -1.29
C CYS A 326 2.84 20.99 -2.15
N PRO A 327 3.24 20.27 -3.22
CA PRO A 327 2.30 19.57 -4.07
C PRO A 327 1.63 18.42 -3.30
N HIS A 328 0.37 18.14 -3.67
CA HIS A 328 -0.43 17.04 -3.15
C HIS A 328 -1.42 16.57 -4.21
N GLY A 329 -1.64 15.25 -4.29
CA GLY A 329 -2.57 14.64 -5.23
C GLY A 329 -1.86 14.02 -6.45
N VAL A 330 -2.61 13.85 -7.52
CA VAL A 330 -2.12 13.32 -8.79
C VAL A 330 -1.24 14.37 -9.47
N ILE A 331 -0.05 13.96 -9.90
CA ILE A 331 0.92 14.77 -10.64
C ILE A 331 0.92 14.41 -12.13
N GLY A 332 0.80 13.12 -12.45
CA GLY A 332 0.75 12.62 -13.82
C GLY A 332 -0.11 11.37 -13.93
N MET A 333 -0.76 11.23 -15.08
CA MET A 333 -1.51 10.02 -15.45
C MET A 333 -0.65 9.17 -16.38
N SER A 334 -0.86 7.85 -16.37
CA SER A 334 -0.19 6.93 -17.27
C SER A 334 -0.55 7.20 -18.73
N HIS A 335 0.44 7.12 -19.60
CA HIS A 335 0.23 7.17 -21.06
C HIS A 335 -0.06 5.78 -21.64
N ASP A 336 0.25 4.72 -20.91
CA ASP A 336 0.12 3.32 -21.35
C ASP A 336 -1.22 2.69 -20.93
N ILE A 337 -1.79 3.16 -19.80
CA ILE A 337 -3.03 2.62 -19.24
C ILE A 337 -3.99 3.77 -18.90
N GLU A 338 -5.13 3.81 -19.59
CA GLU A 338 -6.15 4.83 -19.37
C GLU A 338 -6.70 4.77 -17.94
N GLY A 339 -6.82 5.94 -17.30
CA GLY A 339 -7.35 6.08 -15.94
C GLY A 339 -6.37 5.74 -14.82
N LEU A 340 -5.17 5.21 -15.12
CA LEU A 340 -4.16 4.91 -14.13
C LEU A 340 -3.37 6.18 -13.74
N VAL A 341 -3.19 6.39 -12.44
CA VAL A 341 -2.22 7.36 -11.92
C VAL A 341 -0.81 6.82 -12.12
N GLU A 342 0.05 7.58 -12.81
CA GLU A 342 1.47 7.26 -12.92
C GLU A 342 2.26 7.80 -11.73
N THR A 343 2.09 9.11 -11.44
CA THR A 343 2.86 9.83 -10.41
C THR A 343 1.95 10.62 -9.50
N SER A 344 2.17 10.50 -8.19
CA SER A 344 1.45 11.25 -7.16
C SER A 344 2.34 11.66 -6.00
N THR A 345 1.83 12.57 -5.17
CA THR A 345 2.44 12.92 -3.88
C THR A 345 1.37 13.17 -2.83
N ASN A 346 1.64 12.81 -1.58
CA ASN A 346 0.75 12.98 -0.45
C ASN A 346 1.43 13.81 0.64
N LEU A 347 0.85 14.96 1.01
CA LEU A 347 1.21 15.68 2.24
C LEU A 347 0.55 14.96 3.42
N ALA A 348 1.24 13.98 3.98
CA ALA A 348 0.67 12.99 4.89
C ALA A 348 0.51 13.51 6.32
N SER A 349 1.52 14.18 6.86
CA SER A 349 1.48 14.59 8.26
C SER A 349 2.26 15.88 8.53
N ILE A 350 1.81 16.60 9.55
CA ILE A 350 2.48 17.75 10.16
C ILE A 350 2.47 17.49 11.67
N LYS A 351 3.63 17.41 12.30
CA LYS A 351 3.75 17.06 13.73
C LYS A 351 4.73 17.97 14.46
N MET A 352 4.26 18.64 15.50
CA MET A 352 5.16 19.26 16.44
C MET A 352 5.85 18.20 17.28
N LYS A 353 7.15 18.36 17.50
CA LYS A 353 8.00 17.42 18.22
C LYS A 353 8.78 18.15 19.32
N GLU A 354 9.31 17.41 20.27
CA GLU A 354 10.25 17.93 21.26
C GLU A 354 11.44 18.64 20.60
N GLY A 355 12.06 19.57 21.32
CA GLY A 355 13.20 20.35 20.82
C GLY A 355 12.82 21.44 19.82
N ASN A 356 11.60 21.98 19.92
CA ASN A 356 11.10 23.08 19.08
C ASN A 356 11.22 22.77 17.59
N THR A 357 10.78 21.60 17.21
CA THR A 357 10.82 21.13 15.82
C THR A 357 9.43 20.81 15.28
N ILE A 358 9.24 21.01 13.97
CA ILE A 358 8.04 20.63 13.26
C ILE A 358 8.43 19.67 12.14
N LEU A 359 7.97 18.43 12.26
CA LEU A 359 8.23 17.37 11.30
C LEU A 359 7.08 17.26 10.29
N ILE A 360 7.41 17.34 9.02
CA ILE A 360 6.47 17.20 7.91
C ILE A 360 6.81 15.91 7.18
N GLY A 361 5.82 15.02 7.08
CA GLY A 361 5.91 13.76 6.35
C GLY A 361 5.16 13.84 5.03
N THR A 362 5.82 13.46 3.96
CA THR A 362 5.23 13.35 2.62
C THR A 362 5.60 12.00 2.00
N SER A 363 4.75 11.47 1.12
CA SER A 363 5.02 10.22 0.41
C SER A 363 4.75 10.41 -1.08
N GLN A 364 5.71 10.03 -1.92
CA GLN A 364 5.66 10.12 -3.36
C GLN A 364 5.58 8.73 -3.97
N ARG A 365 4.78 8.58 -5.02
CA ARG A 365 4.62 7.32 -5.75
C ARG A 365 4.75 7.55 -7.25
N SER A 366 5.37 6.61 -7.94
CA SER A 366 5.35 6.53 -9.40
C SER A 366 5.71 5.13 -9.86
N SER A 367 5.11 4.67 -10.97
CA SER A 367 5.53 3.48 -11.68
C SER A 367 6.83 3.69 -12.47
N ILE A 368 7.23 4.97 -12.67
CA ILE A 368 8.47 5.35 -13.34
C ILE A 368 9.44 5.95 -12.32
N ASP A 369 10.56 5.29 -12.09
CA ASP A 369 11.52 5.66 -11.04
C ASP A 369 12.08 7.08 -11.18
N SER A 370 12.37 7.52 -12.41
CA SER A 370 12.84 8.90 -12.66
C SER A 370 11.78 9.94 -12.30
N CYS A 371 10.50 9.66 -12.55
CA CYS A 371 9.38 10.54 -12.17
C CYS A 371 9.17 10.55 -10.66
N LYS A 372 9.32 9.38 -9.99
CA LYS A 372 9.30 9.28 -8.52
C LYS A 372 10.37 10.18 -7.89
N ILE A 373 11.61 10.11 -8.40
CA ILE A 373 12.72 10.95 -7.93
C ILE A 373 12.44 12.43 -8.23
N ALA A 374 11.93 12.75 -9.41
CA ALA A 374 11.63 14.14 -9.81
C ALA A 374 10.60 14.77 -8.85
N ILE A 375 9.48 14.11 -8.56
CA ILE A 375 8.48 14.66 -7.62
C ILE A 375 9.01 14.72 -6.20
N ALA A 376 9.81 13.75 -5.73
CA ALA A 376 10.45 13.81 -4.42
C ALA A 376 11.39 15.02 -4.32
N ASN A 377 12.18 15.30 -5.35
CA ASN A 377 13.04 16.47 -5.42
C ASN A 377 12.25 17.79 -5.47
N THR A 378 11.10 17.83 -6.14
CA THR A 378 10.19 18.99 -6.16
C THR A 378 9.68 19.31 -4.75
N VAL A 379 9.21 18.27 -4.03
CA VAL A 379 8.79 18.41 -2.62
C VAL A 379 9.95 18.86 -1.75
N ALA A 380 11.13 18.25 -1.88
CA ALA A 380 12.33 18.64 -1.14
C ALA A 380 12.72 20.10 -1.40
N SER A 381 12.72 20.53 -2.66
CA SER A 381 13.04 21.90 -3.04
C SER A 381 12.10 22.92 -2.41
N THR A 382 10.81 22.61 -2.33
CA THR A 382 9.80 23.46 -1.67
C THR A 382 10.17 23.75 -0.21
N PHE A 383 10.58 22.73 0.53
CA PHE A 383 10.94 22.87 1.94
C PHE A 383 12.36 23.44 2.14
N LEU A 384 13.32 23.08 1.28
CA LEU A 384 14.67 23.64 1.31
C LEU A 384 14.66 25.17 1.08
N LEU A 385 13.87 25.66 0.13
CA LEU A 385 13.69 27.09 -0.13
C LEU A 385 13.13 27.83 1.10
N ALA A 386 12.34 27.16 1.94
CA ALA A 386 11.82 27.70 3.18
C ALA A 386 12.80 27.56 4.37
N GLY A 387 13.95 26.93 4.16
CA GLY A 387 15.00 26.77 5.19
C GLY A 387 14.81 25.58 6.12
N ALA A 388 14.04 24.57 5.70
CA ALA A 388 13.91 23.32 6.44
C ALA A 388 15.06 22.35 6.13
N ASP A 389 15.38 21.49 7.07
CA ASP A 389 16.21 20.30 6.83
C ASP A 389 15.36 19.24 6.13
N VAL A 390 15.85 18.67 5.02
CA VAL A 390 15.11 17.68 4.25
C VAL A 390 15.89 16.38 4.13
N LYS A 391 15.19 15.26 4.31
CA LYS A 391 15.73 13.90 4.12
C LYS A 391 14.75 13.05 3.33
N HIS A 392 15.30 12.28 2.39
CA HIS A 392 14.56 11.21 1.72
C HIS A 392 14.78 9.89 2.44
N GLY A 393 13.72 9.09 2.55
CA GLY A 393 13.82 7.69 2.93
C GLY A 393 14.40 6.85 1.78
N ASP A 394 14.68 5.56 2.05
CA ASP A 394 15.24 4.64 1.05
C ASP A 394 14.25 4.41 -0.11
N GLY A 395 12.98 4.24 0.20
CA GLY A 395 11.94 3.96 -0.78
C GLY A 395 11.99 2.52 -1.31
N TYR A 396 11.23 2.29 -2.38
CA TYR A 396 11.24 1.04 -3.16
C TYR A 396 10.93 1.36 -4.63
N PRO A 397 11.44 0.53 -5.57
CA PRO A 397 11.27 0.76 -7.00
C PRO A 397 9.83 0.50 -7.46
N GLY A 398 9.46 1.06 -8.60
CA GLY A 398 8.24 0.74 -9.32
C GLY A 398 8.46 -0.43 -10.29
N TRP A 399 7.36 -0.95 -10.76
CA TRP A 399 7.29 -1.86 -11.90
C TRP A 399 6.52 -1.15 -13.01
N ALA A 400 7.27 -0.62 -13.98
CA ALA A 400 6.68 0.09 -15.12
C ALA A 400 5.84 -0.89 -15.97
N PRO A 401 4.62 -0.51 -16.38
CA PRO A 401 3.80 -1.33 -17.27
C PRO A 401 4.55 -1.68 -18.56
N ASN A 402 4.47 -2.95 -18.98
CA ASN A 402 5.04 -3.43 -20.22
C ASN A 402 3.96 -4.06 -21.13
N PRO A 403 3.35 -3.30 -22.04
CA PRO A 403 2.32 -3.81 -22.97
C PRO A 403 2.86 -4.83 -23.98
N ASP A 404 4.18 -4.94 -24.15
CA ASP A 404 4.83 -5.93 -25.01
C ASP A 404 5.16 -7.25 -24.30
N SER A 405 4.85 -7.39 -23.03
CA SER A 405 5.05 -8.60 -22.24
C SER A 405 4.48 -9.83 -22.96
N LYS A 406 5.31 -10.86 -23.11
CA LYS A 406 4.89 -12.13 -23.72
C LYS A 406 3.98 -12.92 -22.79
N ILE A 407 4.33 -12.96 -21.50
CA ILE A 407 3.52 -13.69 -20.52
C ILE A 407 2.13 -13.04 -20.35
N LEU A 408 2.03 -11.72 -20.45
CA LEU A 408 0.75 -11.01 -20.43
C LEU A 408 -0.14 -11.44 -21.60
N LYS A 409 0.40 -11.50 -22.82
CA LYS A 409 -0.35 -11.91 -24.02
C LYS A 409 -0.86 -13.35 -23.88
N ILE A 410 -0.01 -14.27 -23.40
CA ILE A 410 -0.39 -15.67 -23.16
C ILE A 410 -1.48 -15.74 -22.08
N ALA A 411 -1.37 -14.95 -21.01
CA ALA A 411 -2.37 -14.94 -19.94
C ALA A 411 -3.73 -14.42 -20.42
N GLN A 412 -3.76 -13.37 -21.25
CA GLN A 412 -4.98 -12.84 -21.86
C GLN A 412 -5.64 -13.88 -22.79
N GLU A 413 -4.87 -14.52 -23.66
CA GLU A 413 -5.35 -15.54 -24.59
C GLU A 413 -5.91 -16.78 -23.85
N THR A 414 -5.22 -17.23 -22.80
CA THR A 414 -5.66 -18.37 -21.99
C THR A 414 -6.93 -18.06 -21.21
N TYR A 415 -7.02 -16.86 -20.61
CA TYR A 415 -8.21 -16.42 -19.91
C TYR A 415 -9.43 -16.35 -20.85
N LYS A 416 -9.26 -15.71 -22.01
CA LYS A 416 -10.32 -15.62 -23.04
C LYS A 416 -10.77 -17.00 -23.53
N ARG A 417 -9.83 -17.93 -23.73
CA ARG A 417 -10.13 -19.30 -24.17
C ARG A 417 -10.93 -20.08 -23.12
N LEU A 418 -10.59 -19.91 -21.83
CA LEU A 418 -11.26 -20.63 -20.74
C LEU A 418 -12.65 -20.08 -20.44
N PHE A 419 -12.79 -18.75 -20.40
CA PHE A 419 -13.99 -18.12 -19.84
C PHE A 419 -14.83 -17.36 -20.87
N ASN A 420 -14.39 -17.31 -22.12
CA ASN A 420 -15.03 -16.52 -23.21
C ASN A 420 -15.22 -15.03 -22.82
N LYS A 421 -14.29 -14.50 -22.04
CA LYS A 421 -14.23 -13.11 -21.57
C LYS A 421 -12.80 -12.61 -21.72
N ASP A 422 -12.64 -11.30 -21.95
CA ASP A 422 -11.32 -10.66 -21.90
C ASP A 422 -10.97 -10.36 -20.44
N ALA A 423 -9.74 -10.72 -20.04
CA ALA A 423 -9.21 -10.28 -18.76
C ALA A 423 -8.94 -8.76 -18.79
N LYS A 424 -9.19 -8.08 -17.67
CA LYS A 424 -8.93 -6.66 -17.53
C LYS A 424 -7.45 -6.45 -17.20
N ILE A 425 -6.76 -5.64 -18.00
CA ILE A 425 -5.35 -5.35 -17.78
C ILE A 425 -5.23 -4.13 -16.90
N MET A 426 -4.48 -4.29 -15.82
CA MET A 426 -4.36 -3.30 -14.76
C MET A 426 -2.90 -2.99 -14.43
N ALA A 427 -2.69 -1.87 -13.80
CA ALA A 427 -1.55 -1.62 -12.95
C ALA A 427 -2.05 -0.92 -11.68
N ILE A 428 -1.38 -1.14 -10.56
CA ILE A 428 -1.80 -0.58 -9.28
C ILE A 428 -0.89 0.60 -8.90
N HIS A 429 -1.50 1.68 -8.42
CA HIS A 429 -0.74 2.83 -7.89
C HIS A 429 -0.38 2.61 -6.40
N ALA A 430 -0.04 1.38 -6.05
CA ALA A 430 0.50 0.92 -4.77
C ALA A 430 1.74 0.06 -5.02
N GLY A 431 2.45 -0.36 -3.98
CA GLY A 431 3.62 -1.23 -4.12
C GLY A 431 3.22 -2.70 -4.27
N LEU A 432 4.02 -3.44 -5.03
CA LEU A 432 4.08 -4.89 -5.06
C LEU A 432 5.56 -5.29 -5.02
N GLU A 433 5.87 -6.49 -4.54
CA GLU A 433 7.23 -7.03 -4.53
C GLU A 433 7.87 -7.10 -5.93
N CYS A 434 7.04 -7.18 -6.98
CA CYS A 434 7.45 -7.21 -8.39
C CYS A 434 8.42 -6.08 -8.77
N GLY A 435 8.25 -4.87 -8.23
CA GLY A 435 9.18 -3.78 -8.46
C GLY A 435 10.59 -4.08 -7.94
N LEU A 436 10.69 -4.71 -6.78
CA LEU A 436 11.97 -5.10 -6.16
C LEU A 436 12.65 -6.25 -6.92
N PHE A 437 11.87 -7.18 -7.46
CA PHE A 437 12.43 -8.25 -8.28
C PHE A 437 13.06 -7.72 -9.56
N LEU A 438 12.46 -6.74 -10.23
CA LEU A 438 13.05 -6.12 -11.43
C LEU A 438 14.39 -5.43 -11.17
N GLU A 439 14.60 -4.90 -9.97
CA GLU A 439 15.89 -4.31 -9.60
C GLU A 439 17.03 -5.32 -9.66
N LYS A 440 16.75 -6.59 -9.28
CA LYS A 440 17.71 -7.70 -9.24
C LYS A 440 17.71 -8.52 -10.54
N TYR A 441 16.57 -8.60 -11.20
CA TYR A 441 16.33 -9.41 -12.40
C TYR A 441 15.69 -8.54 -13.51
N PRO A 442 16.44 -7.63 -14.14
CA PRO A 442 15.88 -6.60 -15.04
C PRO A 442 15.29 -7.15 -16.36
N LYS A 443 15.46 -8.44 -16.64
CA LYS A 443 14.88 -9.12 -17.81
C LYS A 443 13.62 -9.92 -17.51
N LEU A 444 13.19 -9.93 -16.26
CA LEU A 444 12.06 -10.73 -15.80
C LEU A 444 10.77 -10.24 -16.44
N ASP A 445 10.07 -11.12 -17.14
CA ASP A 445 8.74 -10.86 -17.69
C ASP A 445 7.69 -11.31 -16.67
N MET A 446 6.88 -10.37 -16.16
CA MET A 446 6.04 -10.61 -14.99
C MET A 446 4.59 -10.21 -15.22
N ILE A 447 3.70 -10.93 -14.55
CA ILE A 447 2.31 -10.54 -14.30
C ILE A 447 1.95 -10.87 -12.85
N SER A 448 0.92 -10.17 -12.32
CA SER A 448 0.30 -10.53 -11.05
C SER A 448 -1.19 -10.76 -11.26
N PHE A 449 -1.74 -11.81 -10.66
CA PHE A 449 -3.16 -12.15 -10.73
C PHE A 449 -3.56 -13.07 -9.57
N GLY A 450 -4.81 -13.01 -9.17
CA GLY A 450 -5.30 -13.71 -7.97
C GLY A 450 -6.80 -13.97 -8.02
N PRO A 451 -7.34 -14.65 -7.01
CA PRO A 451 -8.77 -14.77 -6.78
C PRO A 451 -9.34 -13.50 -6.14
N THR A 452 -10.67 -13.42 -5.98
CA THR A 452 -11.32 -12.26 -5.36
C THR A 452 -11.22 -12.32 -3.84
N LEU A 453 -10.50 -11.35 -3.27
CA LEU A 453 -10.42 -11.06 -1.84
C LEU A 453 -11.13 -9.74 -1.53
N ARG A 454 -11.65 -9.59 -0.33
CA ARG A 454 -12.25 -8.33 0.13
C ARG A 454 -11.90 -8.06 1.59
N ASP A 455 -11.81 -6.78 1.92
CA ASP A 455 -11.55 -6.27 3.26
C ASP A 455 -10.28 -6.86 3.89
N VAL A 456 -9.25 -7.11 3.06
CA VAL A 456 -7.92 -7.55 3.50
C VAL A 456 -7.37 -6.64 4.59
N HIS A 457 -6.45 -7.12 5.39
CA HIS A 457 -5.86 -6.40 6.53
C HIS A 457 -6.88 -6.00 7.61
N SER A 458 -8.04 -6.67 7.64
CA SER A 458 -9.07 -6.45 8.64
C SER A 458 -9.73 -7.76 9.11
N PRO A 459 -10.40 -7.76 10.27
CA PRO A 459 -11.15 -8.94 10.73
C PRO A 459 -12.37 -9.31 9.86
N ASN A 460 -12.66 -8.51 8.83
CA ASN A 460 -13.69 -8.77 7.82
C ASN A 460 -13.11 -9.42 6.56
N GLU A 461 -11.83 -9.69 6.52
CA GLU A 461 -11.15 -10.33 5.40
C GLU A 461 -11.87 -11.61 4.98
N ARG A 462 -12.12 -11.73 3.68
CA ARG A 462 -12.81 -12.87 3.08
C ARG A 462 -12.37 -13.12 1.65
N ILE A 463 -12.40 -14.38 1.24
CA ILE A 463 -12.11 -14.83 -0.12
C ILE A 463 -13.34 -15.45 -0.76
N GLU A 464 -13.63 -15.08 -2.00
CA GLU A 464 -14.75 -15.62 -2.75
C GLU A 464 -14.42 -17.02 -3.28
N ILE A 465 -15.15 -18.02 -2.80
CA ILE A 465 -14.86 -19.45 -3.02
C ILE A 465 -14.85 -19.82 -4.50
N ALA A 466 -15.80 -19.30 -5.28
CA ALA A 466 -15.93 -19.64 -6.70
C ALA A 466 -14.73 -19.13 -7.52
N THR A 467 -14.20 -17.95 -7.19
CA THR A 467 -13.11 -17.33 -7.93
C THR A 467 -11.77 -18.04 -7.75
N VAL A 468 -11.57 -18.74 -6.64
CA VAL A 468 -10.40 -19.62 -6.45
C VAL A 468 -10.34 -20.73 -7.52
N GLY A 469 -11.48 -21.29 -7.88
CA GLY A 469 -11.56 -22.30 -8.94
C GLY A 469 -11.27 -21.74 -10.34
N LEU A 470 -11.75 -20.53 -10.63
CA LEU A 470 -11.49 -19.84 -11.89
C LEU A 470 -10.01 -19.50 -12.02
N TRP A 471 -9.47 -18.84 -11.02
CA TRP A 471 -8.06 -18.45 -10.95
C TRP A 471 -7.11 -19.67 -11.04
N TRP A 472 -7.39 -20.75 -10.29
CA TRP A 472 -6.62 -21.98 -10.37
C TRP A 472 -6.63 -22.59 -11.78
N SER A 473 -7.79 -22.63 -12.42
CA SER A 473 -7.91 -23.13 -13.81
C SER A 473 -7.11 -22.27 -14.78
N HIS A 474 -7.12 -20.96 -14.61
CA HIS A 474 -6.32 -20.03 -15.40
C HIS A 474 -4.82 -20.25 -15.19
N LEU A 475 -4.35 -20.38 -13.94
CA LEU A 475 -2.95 -20.66 -13.60
C LEU A 475 -2.47 -21.95 -14.29
N LEU A 476 -3.24 -23.03 -14.22
CA LEU A 476 -2.87 -24.31 -14.85
C LEU A 476 -2.79 -24.20 -16.37
N GLU A 477 -3.79 -23.59 -17.00
CA GLU A 477 -3.81 -23.40 -18.45
C GLU A 477 -2.70 -22.47 -18.93
N LEU A 478 -2.36 -21.44 -18.13
CA LEU A 478 -1.25 -20.55 -18.40
C LEU A 478 0.09 -21.30 -18.40
N LEU A 479 0.39 -22.06 -17.35
CA LEU A 479 1.62 -22.86 -17.24
C LEU A 479 1.77 -23.85 -18.42
N LYS A 480 0.67 -24.49 -18.82
CA LYS A 480 0.63 -25.41 -19.96
C LYS A 480 0.87 -24.69 -21.30
N SER A 481 0.42 -23.44 -21.45
CA SER A 481 0.44 -22.68 -22.71
C SER A 481 1.73 -21.92 -22.97
N ILE A 482 2.65 -21.84 -22.03
CA ILE A 482 3.95 -21.21 -22.22
C ILE A 482 4.73 -21.99 -23.31
N PRO A 483 5.19 -21.33 -24.40
CA PRO A 483 5.84 -22.02 -25.52
C PRO A 483 7.25 -22.50 -25.17
N ALA A 484 7.78 -23.43 -25.97
CA ALA A 484 9.19 -23.82 -25.95
C ALA A 484 10.10 -22.61 -26.21
N LYS A 485 11.33 -22.68 -25.67
CA LYS A 485 12.37 -21.64 -25.87
C LYS A 485 12.76 -21.51 -27.34
#